data_182a60447d1ff2e6657a4a9285ec1584
#
_entry.id   182a60447d1ff2e6657a4a9285ec1584
#
_cell.length_a   1.000
_cell.length_b   1.000
_cell.length_c   1.000
_cell.angle_alpha   90.00
_cell.angle_beta   90.00
_cell.angle_gamma   90.00
#
_symmetry.space_group_name_H-M   'P 1'
#
loop_
_entity.id
_entity.type
_entity.pdbx_description
1 polymer ?
#
loop_
_entity_poly.entity_id
_entity_poly.type
_entity_poly.pdbx_seq_one_letter_code
_entity_poly.pdbx_strand_id
1 'polypeptide(L)'
;MYVTHLETPDSVSIRPVNHTGPMVEGKEYQLLCEVQNIAPVQYLTLRWYRGQTEVYNHSFSDLTSSSPVQVSSILVVTPTKAENGAQYRCVAELELGPEGPQPPPTVTSEPLNASVYCES
;
A
#
# COMPACT_ATOMS: atom_id res chain seq x y z
N MET A 1 5.92 -24.61 -9.64
CA MET A 1 5.77 -24.54 -8.18
C MET A 1 4.30 -24.43 -7.80
N TYR A 2 3.88 -25.24 -6.86
CA TYR A 2 2.50 -25.18 -6.38
C TYR A 2 2.41 -24.37 -5.11
N VAL A 3 1.39 -23.52 -5.03
CA VAL A 3 1.03 -22.88 -3.80
C VAL A 3 -0.05 -23.72 -3.14
N THR A 4 0.31 -24.41 -2.06
CA THR A 4 -0.64 -25.34 -1.41
C THR A 4 -1.58 -24.64 -0.44
N HIS A 5 -1.21 -23.42 -0.05
CA HIS A 5 -2.02 -22.61 0.86
C HIS A 5 -1.93 -21.16 0.43
N LEU A 6 -3.06 -20.59 0.07
CA LEU A 6 -3.14 -19.21 -0.39
C LEU A 6 -4.18 -18.48 0.44
N GLU A 7 -3.75 -17.40 1.10
CA GLU A 7 -4.65 -16.49 1.78
C GLU A 7 -4.60 -15.16 1.07
N THR A 8 -5.73 -14.76 0.48
CA THR A 8 -5.85 -13.42 -0.06
C THR A 8 -5.95 -12.43 1.09
N PRO A 9 -5.46 -11.18 0.94
CA PRO A 9 -5.57 -10.20 2.00
C PRO A 9 -7.02 -9.97 2.39
N ASP A 10 -7.31 -10.03 3.70
CA ASP A 10 -8.65 -9.71 4.20
C ASP A 10 -8.93 -8.23 4.11
N SER A 11 -7.90 -7.43 4.39
CA SER A 11 -8.08 -6.00 4.37
C SER A 11 -6.74 -5.32 4.07
N VAL A 12 -6.83 -4.22 3.34
CA VAL A 12 -5.72 -3.33 3.10
C VAL A 12 -6.18 -1.96 3.57
N SER A 13 -5.43 -1.34 4.46
CA SER A 13 -5.79 -0.02 4.99
C SER A 13 -4.64 0.95 4.83
N ILE A 14 -4.98 2.22 4.72
CA ILE A 14 -4.00 3.29 4.56
C ILE A 14 -4.37 4.41 5.53
N ARG A 15 -3.37 4.95 6.24
CA ARG A 15 -3.59 6.03 7.17
C ARG A 15 -2.33 6.86 7.37
N PRO A 16 -2.47 8.15 7.74
CA PRO A 16 -1.30 8.94 8.11
C PRO A 16 -0.74 8.47 9.46
N VAL A 17 0.58 8.57 9.59
CA VAL A 17 1.26 8.21 10.83
C VAL A 17 1.43 9.48 11.67
N ASN A 18 0.93 9.44 12.92
CA ASN A 18 1.08 10.54 13.87
C ASN A 18 0.57 11.89 13.34
N HIS A 19 -0.45 11.85 12.50
CA HIS A 19 -1.00 13.06 11.92
C HIS A 19 -2.48 12.89 11.64
N THR A 20 -3.24 13.94 11.91
CA THR A 20 -4.66 14.01 11.55
C THR A 20 -4.93 15.38 10.96
N GLY A 21 -5.87 15.42 10.00
CA GLY A 21 -6.26 16.68 9.38
C GLY A 21 -5.40 17.07 8.20
N PRO A 22 -5.50 18.32 7.76
CA PRO A 22 -4.80 18.79 6.57
C PRO A 22 -3.30 18.78 6.72
N MET A 23 -2.61 18.62 5.60
CA MET A 23 -1.15 18.63 5.53
C MET A 23 -0.65 20.01 5.13
N VAL A 24 0.52 20.39 5.66
CA VAL A 24 1.14 21.67 5.33
C VAL A 24 2.08 21.47 4.15
N GLU A 25 1.98 22.35 3.17
CA GLU A 25 2.84 22.29 2.00
C GLU A 25 4.31 22.30 2.39
N GLY A 26 5.10 21.40 1.78
CA GLY A 26 6.54 21.34 1.99
C GLY A 26 6.96 20.62 3.25
N LYS A 27 6.03 20.16 4.06
CA LYS A 27 6.33 19.41 5.27
C LYS A 27 6.29 17.92 5.00
N GLU A 28 7.15 17.16 5.67
CA GLU A 28 7.23 15.73 5.46
C GLU A 28 6.22 14.97 6.31
N TYR A 29 5.51 14.04 5.70
CA TYR A 29 4.54 13.17 6.36
C TYR A 29 4.80 11.73 5.97
N GLN A 30 4.33 10.81 6.82
CA GLN A 30 4.40 9.39 6.55
C GLN A 30 3.00 8.82 6.43
N LEU A 31 2.79 7.98 5.42
CA LEU A 31 1.56 7.24 5.23
C LEU A 31 1.86 5.76 5.44
N LEU A 32 1.00 5.08 6.16
CA LEU A 32 1.16 3.66 6.47
C LEU A 32 0.11 2.84 5.75
N CYS A 33 0.57 1.81 5.04
CA CYS A 33 -0.30 0.80 4.46
C CYS A 33 -0.13 -0.49 5.23
N GLU A 34 -1.22 -1.04 5.73
CA GLU A 34 -1.22 -2.31 6.45
C GLU A 34 -2.04 -3.34 5.71
N VAL A 35 -1.49 -4.54 5.59
CA VAL A 35 -2.15 -5.67 4.93
C VAL A 35 -2.22 -6.80 5.93
N GLN A 36 -3.41 -7.38 6.12
CA GLN A 36 -3.61 -8.44 7.10
C GLN A 36 -3.97 -9.75 6.44
N ASN A 37 -3.54 -10.84 7.08
CA ASN A 37 -3.85 -12.20 6.66
C ASN A 37 -3.39 -12.51 5.24
N ILE A 38 -2.10 -12.25 4.98
CA ILE A 38 -1.50 -12.50 3.68
C ILE A 38 -0.59 -13.73 3.74
N ALA A 39 -0.72 -14.62 2.76
CA ALA A 39 0.17 -15.78 2.58
C ALA A 39 0.06 -16.27 1.15
N PRO A 40 1.16 -16.63 0.52
CA PRO A 40 2.54 -16.56 1.00
C PRO A 40 3.11 -15.14 0.82
N VAL A 41 3.74 -14.62 1.87
CA VAL A 41 4.18 -13.23 1.91
C VAL A 41 5.30 -12.92 0.92
N GLN A 42 6.10 -13.92 0.57
CA GLN A 42 7.21 -13.72 -0.37
C GLN A 42 6.75 -13.37 -1.78
N TYR A 43 5.48 -13.57 -2.09
CA TYR A 43 4.93 -13.21 -3.40
C TYR A 43 4.14 -11.91 -3.37
N LEU A 44 4.12 -11.23 -2.23
CA LEU A 44 3.37 -10.00 -2.07
C LEU A 44 4.16 -8.81 -2.58
N THR A 45 3.50 -7.95 -3.35
CA THR A 45 3.99 -6.63 -3.72
C THR A 45 2.94 -5.61 -3.32
N LEU A 46 3.35 -4.60 -2.58
CA LEU A 46 2.51 -3.46 -2.26
C LEU A 46 2.87 -2.33 -3.22
N ARG A 47 1.85 -1.76 -3.87
CA ARG A 47 2.03 -0.66 -4.79
C ARG A 47 1.27 0.56 -4.26
N TRP A 48 1.95 1.69 -4.22
CA TRP A 48 1.37 2.94 -3.77
C TRP A 48 1.02 3.79 -4.98
N TYR A 49 -0.19 4.32 -4.99
CA TYR A 49 -0.67 5.17 -6.08
C TYR A 49 -1.06 6.54 -5.55
N ARG A 50 -0.73 7.57 -6.31
CA ARG A 50 -1.28 8.90 -6.14
C ARG A 50 -2.10 9.19 -7.37
N GLY A 51 -3.45 9.19 -7.19
CA GLY A 51 -4.33 9.18 -8.33
C GLY A 51 -4.17 7.91 -9.14
N GLN A 52 -3.76 8.04 -10.38
CA GLN A 52 -3.54 6.89 -11.25
C GLN A 52 -2.06 6.60 -11.48
N THR A 53 -1.19 7.31 -10.76
CA THR A 53 0.25 7.18 -10.93
C THR A 53 0.85 6.35 -9.82
N GLU A 54 1.58 5.29 -10.16
CA GLU A 54 2.32 4.52 -9.18
C GLU A 54 3.52 5.34 -8.72
N VAL A 55 3.62 5.59 -7.42
CA VAL A 55 4.68 6.43 -6.86
C VAL A 55 5.72 5.63 -6.08
N TYR A 56 5.39 4.41 -5.66
CA TYR A 56 6.30 3.57 -4.91
C TYR A 56 5.79 2.15 -4.92
N ASN A 57 6.70 1.18 -4.81
CA ASN A 57 6.32 -0.21 -4.61
C ASN A 57 7.29 -0.87 -3.64
N HIS A 58 6.82 -1.92 -2.98
CA HIS A 58 7.60 -2.65 -2.00
C HIS A 58 7.30 -4.14 -2.18
N SER A 59 8.32 -4.91 -2.53
CA SER A 59 8.22 -6.35 -2.66
C SER A 59 8.72 -7.01 -1.39
N PHE A 60 8.01 -8.05 -0.94
CA PHE A 60 8.35 -8.77 0.28
C PHE A 60 9.03 -10.11 -0.01
N SER A 61 9.72 -10.19 -1.15
CA SER A 61 10.35 -11.44 -1.58
C SER A 61 11.47 -11.93 -0.66
N ASP A 62 12.01 -11.04 0.17
CA ASP A 62 13.04 -11.40 1.14
C ASP A 62 12.49 -12.01 2.42
N LEU A 63 11.17 -11.99 2.59
CA LEU A 63 10.51 -12.64 3.71
C LEU A 63 10.05 -14.03 3.31
N THR A 64 10.05 -14.95 4.26
CA THR A 64 9.55 -16.30 4.02
C THR A 64 8.61 -16.67 5.16
N SER A 65 7.36 -16.96 4.83
CA SER A 65 6.40 -17.44 5.79
C SER A 65 5.27 -18.13 5.03
N SER A 66 4.92 -19.32 5.47
CA SER A 66 3.78 -20.03 4.89
C SER A 66 2.49 -19.76 5.65
N SER A 67 2.59 -19.14 6.82
CA SER A 67 1.43 -18.78 7.62
C SER A 67 0.97 -17.37 7.29
N PRO A 68 -0.33 -17.08 7.38
CA PRO A 68 -0.81 -15.73 7.17
C PRO A 68 -0.17 -14.75 8.15
N VAL A 69 0.27 -13.61 7.64
CA VAL A 69 0.96 -12.60 8.44
C VAL A 69 0.41 -11.22 8.12
N GLN A 70 0.71 -10.28 9.01
CA GLN A 70 0.44 -8.87 8.79
C GLN A 70 1.73 -8.21 8.33
N VAL A 71 1.64 -7.40 7.28
CA VAL A 71 2.79 -6.64 6.79
C VAL A 71 2.38 -5.19 6.61
N SER A 72 3.38 -4.32 6.58
CA SER A 72 3.13 -2.90 6.41
C SER A 72 4.20 -2.26 5.55
N SER A 73 3.85 -1.13 4.96
CA SER A 73 4.77 -0.32 4.17
C SER A 73 4.52 1.14 4.50
N ILE A 74 5.58 1.93 4.50
CA ILE A 74 5.48 3.36 4.79
C ILE A 74 5.92 4.13 3.56
N LEU A 75 5.09 5.10 3.17
CA LEU A 75 5.42 6.05 2.11
C LEU A 75 5.65 7.41 2.73
N VAL A 76 6.83 7.99 2.45
CA VAL A 76 7.14 9.34 2.89
C VAL A 76 6.72 10.31 1.80
N VAL A 77 5.92 11.30 2.17
CA VAL A 77 5.41 12.28 1.21
C VAL A 77 5.74 13.69 1.70
N THR A 78 6.06 14.57 0.76
CA THR A 78 6.25 16.00 1.02
C THR A 78 5.32 16.72 0.05
N PRO A 79 4.05 16.92 0.45
CA PRO A 79 3.06 17.40 -0.50
C PRO A 79 3.30 18.84 -0.92
N THR A 80 2.89 19.13 -2.15
CA THR A 80 2.85 20.49 -2.67
C THR A 80 1.40 20.94 -2.73
N LYS A 81 1.19 22.25 -2.87
CA LYS A 81 -0.16 22.80 -2.99
C LYS A 81 -0.89 22.21 -4.19
N ALA A 82 -0.17 21.87 -5.23
CA ALA A 82 -0.77 21.26 -6.41
C ALA A 82 -1.35 19.87 -6.13
N GLU A 83 -0.92 19.24 -5.03
CA GLU A 83 -1.39 17.91 -4.65
C GLU A 83 -2.61 17.96 -3.71
N ASN A 84 -3.13 19.14 -3.45
CA ASN A 84 -4.35 19.27 -2.66
C ASN A 84 -5.48 18.53 -3.35
N GLY A 85 -6.13 17.65 -2.62
CA GLY A 85 -7.17 16.79 -3.15
C GLY A 85 -6.67 15.51 -3.78
N ALA A 86 -5.36 15.25 -3.75
CA ALA A 86 -4.80 14.01 -4.27
C ALA A 86 -5.31 12.83 -3.46
N GLN A 87 -5.53 11.70 -4.14
CA GLN A 87 -5.96 10.47 -3.49
C GLN A 87 -4.83 9.46 -3.51
N TYR A 88 -4.50 8.96 -2.33
CA TYR A 88 -3.50 7.90 -2.19
C TYR A 88 -4.20 6.58 -1.99
N ARG A 89 -3.69 5.54 -2.64
CA ARG A 89 -4.18 4.18 -2.49
C ARG A 89 -3.00 3.24 -2.36
N CYS A 90 -3.24 2.15 -1.66
CA CYS A 90 -2.28 1.07 -1.54
C CYS A 90 -2.93 -0.18 -2.13
N VAL A 91 -2.23 -0.85 -3.03
CA VAL A 91 -2.72 -2.06 -3.69
C VAL A 91 -1.83 -3.22 -3.28
N ALA A 92 -2.44 -4.27 -2.75
CA ALA A 92 -1.74 -5.51 -2.40
C ALA A 92 -1.98 -6.52 -3.51
N GLU A 93 -0.91 -7.04 -4.10
CA GLU A 93 -0.98 -7.98 -5.19
C GLU A 93 -0.10 -9.19 -4.91
N LEU A 94 -0.66 -10.38 -5.06
CA LEU A 94 0.09 -11.63 -4.94
C LEU A 94 0.50 -12.10 -6.33
N GLU A 95 1.77 -11.91 -6.68
CA GLU A 95 2.31 -12.30 -7.98
C GLU A 95 2.84 -13.72 -7.91
N LEU A 96 1.98 -14.68 -8.19
CA LEU A 96 2.29 -16.09 -8.04
C LEU A 96 2.86 -16.74 -9.30
N GLY A 97 3.13 -15.92 -10.34
CA GLY A 97 3.68 -16.44 -11.58
C GLY A 97 2.60 -17.01 -12.51
N PRO A 98 3.04 -17.52 -13.67
CA PRO A 98 2.07 -17.96 -14.70
C PRO A 98 1.23 -19.16 -14.27
N GLU A 99 1.67 -19.91 -13.27
CA GLU A 99 0.91 -21.07 -12.78
C GLU A 99 -0.06 -20.71 -11.66
N GLY A 100 -0.02 -19.47 -11.17
CA GLY A 100 -0.93 -19.02 -10.15
C GLY A 100 -2.25 -18.55 -10.73
N PRO A 101 -3.18 -18.07 -9.86
CA PRO A 101 -4.44 -17.52 -10.33
C PRO A 101 -4.25 -16.35 -11.29
N GLN A 102 -5.12 -16.29 -12.30
CA GLN A 102 -5.08 -15.21 -13.28
C GLN A 102 -6.47 -14.59 -13.37
N PRO A 103 -6.63 -13.30 -13.12
CA PRO A 103 -5.58 -12.35 -12.72
C PRO A 103 -5.06 -12.63 -11.31
N PRO A 104 -3.87 -12.10 -10.97
CA PRO A 104 -3.35 -12.30 -9.61
C PRO A 104 -4.30 -11.72 -8.56
N PRO A 105 -4.41 -12.35 -7.39
CA PRO A 105 -5.25 -11.81 -6.31
C PRO A 105 -4.78 -10.41 -5.94
N THR A 106 -5.71 -9.46 -5.93
CA THR A 106 -5.41 -8.05 -5.71
C THR A 106 -6.48 -7.44 -4.83
N VAL A 107 -6.05 -6.69 -3.81
CA VAL A 107 -6.95 -5.95 -2.93
C VAL A 107 -6.45 -4.52 -2.85
N THR A 108 -7.38 -3.56 -2.99
CA THR A 108 -7.06 -2.13 -2.98
C THR A 108 -7.63 -1.49 -1.71
N SER A 109 -6.85 -0.62 -1.07
CA SER A 109 -7.31 0.12 0.09
C SER A 109 -8.37 1.14 -0.30
N GLU A 110 -9.12 1.63 0.70
CA GLU A 110 -9.91 2.83 0.52
C GLU A 110 -8.97 4.00 0.21
N PRO A 111 -9.39 4.95 -0.62
CA PRO A 111 -8.53 6.08 -0.92
C PRO A 111 -8.37 7.00 0.29
N LEU A 112 -7.16 7.52 0.47
CA LEU A 112 -6.87 8.54 1.45
C LEU A 112 -6.75 9.88 0.74
N ASN A 113 -7.66 10.80 1.04
CA ASN A 113 -7.65 12.12 0.43
C ASN A 113 -6.69 13.02 1.19
N ALA A 114 -5.74 13.62 0.46
CA ALA A 114 -4.80 14.54 1.03
C ALA A 114 -5.28 15.97 0.85
N SER A 115 -5.51 16.66 1.96
CA SER A 115 -5.79 18.11 1.93
C SER A 115 -4.49 18.83 2.23
N VAL A 116 -4.06 19.69 1.33
CA VAL A 116 -2.79 20.38 1.44
C VAL A 116 -3.04 21.89 1.43
N TYR A 117 -2.43 22.59 2.36
CA TYR A 117 -2.56 24.05 2.40
C TYR A 117 -1.19 24.69 2.56
N CYS A 118 -1.14 25.98 2.20
CA CYS A 118 0.08 26.76 2.33
C CYS A 118 0.01 27.54 3.63
N GLU A 119 1.01 27.36 4.47
CA GLU A 119 1.12 28.10 5.71
C GLU A 119 1.70 29.47 5.41
N SER A 120 1.01 30.53 5.82
CA SER A 120 1.45 31.88 5.58
C SER A 120 2.05 32.50 6.82
#